data_807f8398a2a8f10f1b4ac3c4f8480fe4
#
_entry.id   807f8398a2a8f10f1b4ac3c4f8480fe4
#
_cell.length_a   1.000
_cell.length_b   1.000
_cell.length_c   1.000
_cell.angle_alpha   90.00
_cell.angle_beta   90.00
_cell.angle_gamma   90.00
#
_symmetry.space_group_name_H-M   'P 1'
#
loop_
_entity.id
_entity.type
_entity.pdbx_description
1 polymer ?
#
loop_
_entity_poly.entity_id
_entity_poly.type
_entity_poly.pdbx_seq_one_letter_code
_entity_poly.pdbx_strand_id
1 'polypeptide(L)'
;NWSDAEKERISKAMKSLDAEIKKQSYNLDFPKEIIFVKTTQKEEGNAEAYTRVNWIAIGEHALKEASDADLKYLVAHELFHLLTRQNSNFKKDIYKVIGFTVIEKEIIFPSDLAEIRISNPDISRYDSYGTFTIGGQKQYCTMVIYTDRPYDGKALFDYLKVGLVPLNGDFVPIQKAGKTIIYALDETEDFYTQVGKNTNYLIHPEEIMADNFAFTLT
;
A
#
# COMPACT_ATOMS: atom_id res chain seq x y z
N ASN A 1 26.40 2.20 -7.46
CA ASN A 1 27.01 1.10 -6.69
C ASN A 1 26.72 1.27 -5.20
N TRP A 2 26.57 0.16 -4.46
CA TRP A 2 26.44 0.14 -3.02
C TRP A 2 27.78 0.44 -2.33
N SER A 3 27.80 1.33 -1.34
CA SER A 3 28.92 1.43 -0.41
C SER A 3 28.83 0.36 0.69
N ASP A 4 29.92 0.07 1.36
CA ASP A 4 29.92 -0.91 2.46
C ASP A 4 29.10 -0.40 3.66
N ALA A 5 29.15 0.91 3.93
CA ALA A 5 28.30 1.53 4.97
C ALA A 5 26.80 1.36 4.69
N GLU A 6 26.35 1.54 3.44
CA GLU A 6 24.94 1.32 3.06
C GLU A 6 24.51 -0.15 3.22
N LYS A 7 25.39 -1.08 2.81
CA LYS A 7 25.15 -2.52 3.00
C LYS A 7 25.05 -2.87 4.49
N GLU A 8 25.91 -2.28 5.32
CA GLU A 8 25.89 -2.50 6.77
C GLU A 8 24.59 -1.98 7.39
N ARG A 9 24.12 -0.79 7.00
CA ARG A 9 22.85 -0.23 7.47
C ARG A 9 21.67 -1.13 7.15
N ILE A 10 21.54 -1.61 5.91
CA ILE A 10 20.49 -2.56 5.53
C ILE A 10 20.62 -3.87 6.31
N SER A 11 21.83 -4.40 6.45
CA SER A 11 22.09 -5.62 7.23
C SER A 11 21.67 -5.45 8.70
N LYS A 12 21.95 -4.29 9.30
CA LYS A 12 21.53 -3.96 10.67
C LYS A 12 20.03 -3.88 10.81
N ALA A 13 19.33 -3.20 9.88
CA ALA A 13 17.88 -3.12 9.85
C ALA A 13 17.26 -4.53 9.76
N MET A 14 17.70 -5.36 8.80
CA MET A 14 17.22 -6.73 8.63
C MET A 14 17.45 -7.61 9.85
N LYS A 15 18.63 -7.55 10.48
CA LYS A 15 18.91 -8.31 11.72
C LYS A 15 18.00 -7.89 12.87
N SER A 16 17.75 -6.58 13.00
CA SER A 16 16.85 -6.04 14.03
C SER A 16 15.41 -6.50 13.81
N LEU A 17 14.93 -6.49 12.56
CA LEU A 17 13.59 -6.97 12.20
C LEU A 17 13.46 -8.48 12.43
N ASP A 18 14.43 -9.29 12.02
CA ASP A 18 14.44 -10.73 12.27
C ASP A 18 14.39 -11.06 13.77
N ALA A 19 15.14 -10.30 14.59
CA ALA A 19 15.11 -10.46 16.04
C ALA A 19 13.74 -10.13 16.63
N GLU A 20 13.05 -9.08 16.17
CA GLU A 20 11.75 -8.69 16.64
C GLU A 20 10.67 -9.70 16.18
N ILE A 21 10.71 -10.16 14.93
CA ILE A 21 9.83 -11.20 14.40
C ILE A 21 9.92 -12.48 15.25
N LYS A 22 11.15 -12.91 15.59
CA LYS A 22 11.38 -14.08 16.45
C LYS A 22 10.88 -13.87 17.87
N LYS A 23 11.12 -12.71 18.45
CA LYS A 23 10.66 -12.33 19.78
C LYS A 23 9.14 -12.34 19.88
N GLN A 24 8.44 -11.86 18.85
CA GLN A 24 6.98 -11.86 18.76
C GLN A 24 6.41 -13.23 18.37
N SER A 25 7.26 -14.20 18.03
CA SER A 25 6.86 -15.52 17.54
C SER A 25 5.99 -15.47 16.29
N TYR A 26 6.19 -14.46 15.42
CA TYR A 26 5.48 -14.37 14.14
C TYR A 26 5.99 -15.43 13.17
N ASN A 27 5.08 -16.20 12.60
CA ASN A 27 5.36 -17.17 11.56
C ASN A 27 5.12 -16.55 10.18
N LEU A 28 6.15 -15.91 9.63
CA LEU A 28 6.09 -15.19 8.35
C LEU A 28 6.89 -15.95 7.30
N ASP A 29 6.25 -16.26 6.18
CA ASP A 29 6.85 -17.00 5.07
C ASP A 29 7.47 -16.02 4.06
N PHE A 30 8.68 -15.53 4.38
CA PHE A 30 9.45 -14.70 3.47
C PHE A 30 10.11 -15.52 2.36
N PRO A 31 10.40 -14.90 1.20
CA PRO A 31 11.22 -15.53 0.18
C PRO A 31 12.60 -15.94 0.75
N LYS A 32 13.17 -17.02 0.23
CA LYS A 32 14.50 -17.50 0.65
C LYS A 32 15.59 -16.47 0.44
N GLU A 33 15.42 -15.60 -0.53
CA GLU A 33 16.34 -14.53 -0.89
C GLU A 33 15.55 -13.24 -1.11
N ILE A 34 15.98 -12.17 -0.46
CA ILE A 34 15.45 -10.81 -0.63
C ILE A 34 16.54 -9.96 -1.26
N ILE A 35 16.24 -9.40 -2.42
CA ILE A 35 17.18 -8.60 -3.19
C ILE A 35 16.91 -7.12 -2.90
N PHE A 36 17.95 -6.38 -2.51
CA PHE A 36 17.89 -4.93 -2.38
C PHE A 36 18.54 -4.26 -3.57
N VAL A 37 17.82 -3.32 -4.19
CA VAL A 37 18.28 -2.52 -5.32
C VAL A 37 18.38 -1.07 -4.90
N LYS A 38 19.56 -0.47 -5.04
CA LYS A 38 19.73 0.97 -4.84
C LYS A 38 19.32 1.72 -6.08
N THR A 39 18.47 2.73 -5.93
CA THR A 39 17.97 3.57 -7.03
C THR A 39 18.40 5.01 -6.87
N THR A 40 18.23 5.81 -7.93
CA THR A 40 18.47 7.26 -7.89
C THR A 40 17.31 8.04 -7.28
N GLN A 41 16.23 7.36 -6.92
CA GLN A 41 15.00 7.93 -6.38
C GLN A 41 14.29 8.94 -7.33
N LYS A 42 14.57 8.84 -8.64
CA LYS A 42 13.94 9.70 -9.66
C LYS A 42 12.73 9.05 -10.33
N GLU A 43 12.58 7.77 -10.15
CA GLU A 43 11.46 6.95 -10.60
C GLU A 43 10.34 6.90 -9.56
N GLU A 44 9.18 6.39 -9.93
CA GLU A 44 8.01 6.17 -9.08
C GLU A 44 7.62 7.39 -8.22
N GLY A 45 7.66 8.59 -8.82
CA GLY A 45 7.28 9.83 -8.14
C GLY A 45 8.21 10.25 -7.00
N ASN A 46 9.47 9.87 -7.04
CA ASN A 46 10.51 10.03 -6.01
C ASN A 46 10.23 9.21 -4.73
N ALA A 47 9.57 8.06 -4.83
CA ALA A 47 9.35 7.17 -3.70
C ALA A 47 10.67 6.82 -3.00
N GLU A 48 10.67 6.83 -1.66
CA GLU A 48 11.85 6.49 -0.86
C GLU A 48 12.22 5.01 -0.97
N ALA A 49 11.22 4.16 -1.06
CA ALA A 49 11.34 2.75 -1.39
C ALA A 49 10.11 2.26 -2.15
N TYR A 50 10.20 1.11 -2.76
CA TYR A 50 9.08 0.36 -3.33
C TYR A 50 9.49 -1.10 -3.59
N THR A 51 8.51 -1.98 -3.65
CA THR A 51 8.72 -3.41 -3.85
C THR A 51 8.26 -3.85 -5.24
N ARG A 52 9.04 -4.73 -5.89
CA ARG A 52 8.70 -5.42 -7.14
C ARG A 52 9.01 -6.90 -7.03
N VAL A 53 8.07 -7.75 -7.39
CA VAL A 53 8.21 -9.21 -7.41
C VAL A 53 8.85 -9.76 -6.13
N ASN A 54 10.19 -9.88 -6.09
CA ASN A 54 10.98 -10.42 -4.97
C ASN A 54 12.15 -9.50 -4.57
N TRP A 55 12.11 -8.23 -4.94
CA TRP A 55 13.16 -7.26 -4.60
C TRP A 55 12.57 -5.95 -4.11
N ILE A 56 13.33 -5.28 -3.28
CA ILE A 56 13.02 -3.98 -2.68
C ILE A 56 13.98 -2.94 -3.27
N ALA A 57 13.41 -1.90 -3.89
CA ALA A 57 14.14 -0.71 -4.27
C ALA A 57 14.26 0.23 -3.08
N ILE A 58 15.43 0.81 -2.85
CA ILE A 58 15.62 1.87 -1.86
C ILE A 58 16.36 3.03 -2.52
N GLY A 59 15.83 4.23 -2.37
CA GLY A 59 16.40 5.45 -2.90
C GLY A 59 17.73 5.82 -2.24
N GLU A 60 18.65 6.34 -3.02
CA GLU A 60 19.98 6.76 -2.50
C GLU A 60 19.86 7.87 -1.46
N HIS A 61 18.85 8.75 -1.55
CA HIS A 61 18.60 9.79 -0.57
C HIS A 61 18.13 9.17 0.77
N ALA A 62 17.14 8.26 0.73
CA ALA A 62 16.69 7.54 1.92
C ALA A 62 17.82 6.76 2.60
N LEU A 63 18.66 6.06 1.82
CA LEU A 63 19.83 5.35 2.34
C LEU A 63 20.85 6.27 3.03
N LYS A 64 20.94 7.52 2.61
CA LYS A 64 21.93 8.48 3.14
C LYS A 64 21.38 9.27 4.32
N GLU A 65 20.15 9.75 4.25
CA GLU A 65 19.60 10.76 5.17
C GLU A 65 18.69 10.16 6.27
N ALA A 66 18.04 9.01 6.00
CA ALA A 66 17.16 8.40 6.99
C ALA A 66 17.94 7.99 8.26
N SER A 67 17.33 8.16 9.42
CA SER A 67 17.86 7.57 10.64
C SER A 67 17.85 6.03 10.58
N ASP A 68 18.56 5.35 11.46
CA ASP A 68 18.51 3.88 11.53
C ASP A 68 17.10 3.37 11.87
N ALA A 69 16.34 4.14 12.65
CA ALA A 69 14.95 3.81 13.00
C ALA A 69 14.03 3.97 11.78
N ASP A 70 14.15 5.08 11.04
CA ASP A 70 13.35 5.33 9.84
C ASP A 70 13.67 4.31 8.73
N LEU A 71 14.96 3.98 8.57
CA LEU A 71 15.37 2.95 7.60
C LEU A 71 14.84 1.57 7.99
N LYS A 72 14.84 1.23 9.30
CA LYS A 72 14.24 -0.01 9.80
C LYS A 72 12.74 -0.05 9.51
N TYR A 73 12.04 1.06 9.76
CA TYR A 73 10.61 1.20 9.46
C TYR A 73 10.34 1.03 7.96
N LEU A 74 11.09 1.74 7.11
CA LEU A 74 10.96 1.65 5.65
C LEU A 74 11.17 0.22 5.16
N VAL A 75 12.22 -0.46 5.63
CA VAL A 75 12.46 -1.86 5.27
C VAL A 75 11.34 -2.78 5.75
N ALA A 76 10.79 -2.56 6.95
CA ALA A 76 9.67 -3.35 7.47
C ALA A 76 8.41 -3.17 6.61
N HIS A 77 8.12 -1.93 6.18
CA HIS A 77 7.03 -1.61 5.27
C HIS A 77 7.16 -2.39 3.95
N GLU A 78 8.34 -2.34 3.31
CA GLU A 78 8.59 -3.05 2.05
C GLU A 78 8.56 -4.58 2.19
N LEU A 79 8.98 -5.12 3.32
CA LEU A 79 8.88 -6.55 3.60
C LEU A 79 7.43 -7.04 3.63
N PHE A 80 6.49 -6.20 4.06
CA PHE A 80 5.06 -6.53 4.01
C PHE A 80 4.60 -6.77 2.57
N HIS A 81 4.99 -5.93 1.64
CA HIS A 81 4.65 -6.08 0.22
C HIS A 81 5.21 -7.38 -0.39
N LEU A 82 6.39 -7.82 0.04
CA LEU A 82 6.91 -9.15 -0.35
C LEU A 82 6.02 -10.28 0.16
N LEU A 83 5.57 -10.20 1.42
CA LEU A 83 4.70 -11.22 2.01
C LEU A 83 3.35 -11.33 1.29
N THR A 84 2.69 -10.19 1.04
CA THR A 84 1.37 -10.18 0.39
C THR A 84 1.43 -10.65 -1.06
N ARG A 85 2.53 -10.36 -1.77
CA ARG A 85 2.73 -10.80 -3.15
C ARG A 85 2.97 -12.28 -3.28
N GLN A 86 3.67 -12.88 -2.32
CA GLN A 86 4.04 -14.29 -2.39
C GLN A 86 3.03 -15.20 -1.72
N ASN A 87 2.28 -14.70 -0.75
CA ASN A 87 1.34 -15.49 0.03
C ASN A 87 -0.06 -14.88 -0.02
N SER A 88 -0.87 -15.38 -0.95
CA SER A 88 -2.25 -14.91 -1.13
C SER A 88 -3.14 -15.18 0.10
N ASN A 89 -2.86 -16.21 0.88
CA ASN A 89 -3.61 -16.49 2.10
C ASN A 89 -3.25 -15.47 3.18
N PHE A 90 -1.96 -15.14 3.33
CA PHE A 90 -1.53 -14.06 4.22
C PHE A 90 -2.21 -12.74 3.84
N LYS A 91 -2.21 -12.36 2.55
CA LYS A 91 -2.90 -11.17 2.07
C LYS A 91 -4.38 -11.19 2.42
N LYS A 92 -5.09 -12.30 2.18
CA LYS A 92 -6.51 -12.45 2.50
C LYS A 92 -6.78 -12.26 3.99
N ASP A 93 -5.95 -12.83 4.85
CA ASP A 93 -6.18 -12.79 6.29
C ASP A 93 -5.81 -11.43 6.90
N ILE A 94 -4.71 -10.83 6.45
CA ILE A 94 -4.27 -9.54 6.98
C ILE A 94 -5.19 -8.38 6.57
N TYR A 95 -5.76 -8.41 5.36
CA TYR A 95 -6.70 -7.40 4.91
C TYR A 95 -8.02 -7.44 5.68
N LYS A 96 -8.44 -8.63 6.16
CA LYS A 96 -9.63 -8.77 7.02
C LYS A 96 -9.51 -7.99 8.33
N VAL A 97 -8.30 -7.77 8.83
CA VAL A 97 -8.06 -7.01 10.07
C VAL A 97 -8.63 -5.60 9.98
N ILE A 98 -8.56 -5.00 8.80
CA ILE A 98 -9.12 -3.67 8.51
C ILE A 98 -10.44 -3.74 7.70
N GLY A 99 -11.11 -4.90 7.72
CA GLY A 99 -12.43 -5.09 7.13
C GLY A 99 -12.47 -5.20 5.60
N PHE A 100 -11.32 -5.49 4.95
CA PHE A 100 -11.28 -5.73 3.51
C PHE A 100 -11.29 -7.22 3.19
N THR A 101 -12.01 -7.56 2.13
CA THR A 101 -12.06 -8.91 1.54
C THR A 101 -11.29 -8.92 0.23
N VAL A 102 -10.33 -9.83 0.09
CA VAL A 102 -9.60 -10.07 -1.16
C VAL A 102 -10.37 -11.07 -2.00
N ILE A 103 -10.56 -10.75 -3.28
CA ILE A 103 -11.23 -11.59 -4.29
C ILE A 103 -10.22 -12.07 -5.33
N GLU A 104 -10.55 -13.16 -6.03
CA GLU A 104 -9.66 -13.71 -7.07
C GLU A 104 -9.68 -12.87 -8.35
N LYS A 105 -10.84 -12.27 -8.64
CA LYS A 105 -11.05 -11.43 -9.81
C LYS A 105 -10.47 -10.03 -9.58
N GLU A 106 -9.71 -9.55 -10.55
CA GLU A 106 -9.28 -8.14 -10.55
C GLU A 106 -10.47 -7.22 -10.88
N ILE A 107 -10.60 -6.13 -10.13
CA ILE A 107 -11.59 -5.08 -10.36
C ILE A 107 -11.08 -4.20 -11.49
N ILE A 108 -11.77 -4.22 -12.61
CA ILE A 108 -11.42 -3.42 -13.79
C ILE A 108 -12.17 -2.10 -13.72
N PHE A 109 -11.43 -1.00 -13.71
CA PHE A 109 -12.02 0.33 -13.70
C PHE A 109 -12.47 0.76 -15.10
N PRO A 110 -13.64 1.43 -15.21
CA PRO A 110 -14.07 2.08 -16.44
C PRO A 110 -13.08 3.11 -16.93
N SER A 111 -13.12 3.44 -18.23
CA SER A 111 -12.13 4.32 -18.88
C SER A 111 -12.04 5.71 -18.22
N ASP A 112 -13.17 6.28 -17.82
CA ASP A 112 -13.23 7.58 -17.15
C ASP A 112 -12.43 7.63 -15.84
N LEU A 113 -12.41 6.53 -15.08
CA LEU A 113 -11.59 6.43 -13.88
C LEU A 113 -10.16 5.96 -14.21
N ALA A 114 -10.00 5.04 -15.15
CA ALA A 114 -8.69 4.52 -15.54
C ALA A 114 -7.75 5.64 -16.04
N GLU A 115 -8.29 6.67 -16.71
CA GLU A 115 -7.55 7.82 -17.22
C GLU A 115 -7.01 8.76 -16.12
N ILE A 116 -7.69 8.83 -14.98
CA ILE A 116 -7.31 9.71 -13.86
C ILE A 116 -6.71 8.96 -12.68
N ARG A 117 -6.67 7.63 -12.74
CA ARG A 117 -6.08 6.79 -11.70
C ARG A 117 -4.57 6.98 -11.63
N ILE A 118 -4.06 7.11 -10.42
CA ILE A 118 -2.61 7.13 -10.15
C ILE A 118 -2.18 5.70 -9.82
N SER A 119 -1.16 5.20 -10.51
CA SER A 119 -0.53 3.92 -10.17
C SER A 119 0.38 4.07 -8.97
N ASN A 120 0.42 3.02 -8.13
CA ASN A 120 1.40 2.88 -7.06
C ASN A 120 2.16 1.57 -7.28
N PRO A 121 3.50 1.57 -7.22
CA PRO A 121 4.30 0.38 -7.48
C PRO A 121 3.99 -0.79 -6.55
N ASP A 122 3.52 -0.52 -5.35
CA ASP A 122 3.24 -1.52 -4.33
C ASP A 122 1.82 -2.08 -4.42
N ILE A 123 0.93 -1.41 -5.12
CA ILE A 123 -0.41 -1.88 -5.43
C ILE A 123 -0.40 -2.65 -6.75
N SER A 124 -0.08 -3.94 -6.70
CA SER A 124 0.04 -4.78 -7.89
C SER A 124 -1.29 -5.09 -8.57
N ARG A 125 -2.41 -5.12 -7.81
CA ARG A 125 -3.75 -5.44 -8.29
C ARG A 125 -4.82 -4.74 -7.46
N TYR A 126 -5.93 -4.39 -8.09
CA TYR A 126 -7.16 -3.99 -7.42
C TYR A 126 -8.07 -5.21 -7.28
N ASP A 127 -7.90 -5.94 -6.19
CA ASP A 127 -8.54 -7.23 -5.94
C ASP A 127 -9.17 -7.32 -4.54
N SER A 128 -9.52 -6.16 -3.97
CA SER A 128 -10.11 -6.12 -2.64
C SER A 128 -11.22 -5.08 -2.52
N TYR A 129 -12.14 -5.34 -1.61
CA TYR A 129 -13.22 -4.42 -1.25
C TYR A 129 -13.48 -4.45 0.25
N GLY A 130 -13.95 -3.33 0.78
CA GLY A 130 -14.54 -3.24 2.10
C GLY A 130 -16.05 -2.99 1.99
N THR A 131 -16.78 -3.16 3.10
CA THR A 131 -18.21 -2.82 3.19
C THR A 131 -18.33 -1.57 4.04
N PHE A 132 -18.82 -0.48 3.45
CA PHE A 132 -18.94 0.81 4.12
C PHE A 132 -20.36 1.32 4.08
N THR A 133 -20.75 2.08 5.11
CA THR A 133 -22.05 2.74 5.21
C THR A 133 -21.96 4.12 4.57
N ILE A 134 -22.75 4.36 3.54
CA ILE A 134 -22.80 5.62 2.78
C ILE A 134 -24.27 6.00 2.64
N GLY A 135 -24.66 7.15 3.20
CA GLY A 135 -26.06 7.59 3.21
C GLY A 135 -27.00 6.59 3.88
N GLY A 136 -26.56 5.96 4.98
CA GLY A 136 -27.33 4.96 5.73
C GLY A 136 -27.41 3.58 5.06
N GLN A 137 -26.74 3.35 3.92
CA GLN A 137 -26.77 2.08 3.20
C GLN A 137 -25.39 1.44 3.11
N LYS A 138 -25.31 0.13 3.36
CA LYS A 138 -24.07 -0.63 3.20
C LYS A 138 -23.77 -0.88 1.73
N GLN A 139 -22.56 -0.53 1.30
CA GLN A 139 -22.07 -0.70 -0.06
C GLN A 139 -20.71 -1.38 -0.07
N TYR A 140 -20.48 -2.26 -1.03
CA TYR A 140 -19.15 -2.79 -1.32
C TYR A 140 -18.36 -1.71 -2.05
N CYS A 141 -17.18 -1.37 -1.56
CA CYS A 141 -16.32 -0.36 -2.18
C CYS A 141 -14.89 -0.82 -2.26
N THR A 142 -14.24 -0.57 -3.39
CA THR A 142 -12.77 -0.68 -3.51
C THR A 142 -12.13 0.69 -3.34
N MET A 143 -10.94 0.74 -2.75
CA MET A 143 -10.17 1.98 -2.67
C MET A 143 -9.47 2.27 -3.99
N VAL A 144 -9.34 3.54 -4.34
CA VAL A 144 -8.61 4.00 -5.51
C VAL A 144 -7.80 5.26 -5.21
N ILE A 145 -6.62 5.34 -5.80
CA ILE A 145 -5.80 6.55 -5.84
C ILE A 145 -6.02 7.22 -7.19
N TYR A 146 -6.38 8.49 -7.19
CA TYR A 146 -6.71 9.22 -8.43
C TYR A 146 -6.34 10.70 -8.32
N THR A 147 -6.42 11.40 -9.44
CA THR A 147 -6.30 12.87 -9.50
C THR A 147 -7.55 13.47 -10.12
N ASP A 148 -7.93 14.67 -9.69
CA ASP A 148 -9.05 15.42 -10.25
C ASP A 148 -8.60 16.61 -11.13
N ARG A 149 -7.30 16.74 -11.37
CA ARG A 149 -6.72 17.85 -12.14
C ARG A 149 -5.48 17.41 -12.92
N PRO A 150 -5.17 18.08 -14.04
CA PRO A 150 -3.95 17.84 -14.80
C PRO A 150 -2.69 18.10 -13.97
N TYR A 151 -1.61 17.41 -14.32
CA TYR A 151 -0.30 17.65 -13.73
C TYR A 151 0.24 19.04 -14.10
N ASP A 152 0.67 19.83 -13.10
CA ASP A 152 1.20 21.19 -13.24
C ASP A 152 2.67 21.33 -12.80
N GLY A 153 3.37 20.20 -12.58
CA GLY A 153 4.80 20.17 -12.20
C GLY A 153 5.08 20.17 -10.70
N LYS A 154 4.05 20.16 -9.83
CA LYS A 154 4.21 20.10 -8.38
C LYS A 154 4.48 18.68 -7.89
N ALA A 155 4.64 18.51 -6.57
CA ALA A 155 4.83 17.21 -5.96
C ALA A 155 3.61 16.29 -6.17
N LEU A 156 3.84 14.99 -6.38
CA LEU A 156 2.79 14.01 -6.64
C LEU A 156 1.69 14.02 -5.57
N PHE A 157 2.05 14.15 -4.30
CA PHE A 157 1.10 14.17 -3.20
C PHE A 157 0.13 15.37 -3.23
N ASP A 158 0.45 16.47 -3.94
CA ASP A 158 -0.45 17.60 -4.13
C ASP A 158 -1.63 17.28 -5.06
N TYR A 159 -1.52 16.21 -5.83
CA TYR A 159 -2.54 15.74 -6.78
C TYR A 159 -3.30 14.52 -6.29
N LEU A 160 -2.68 13.76 -5.40
CA LEU A 160 -3.17 12.47 -4.98
C LEU A 160 -4.45 12.65 -4.16
N LYS A 161 -5.51 12.03 -4.64
CA LYS A 161 -6.77 11.84 -3.93
C LYS A 161 -7.02 10.37 -3.70
N VAL A 162 -7.69 10.07 -2.62
CA VAL A 162 -8.14 8.73 -2.28
C VAL A 162 -9.65 8.70 -2.27
N GLY A 163 -10.22 7.68 -2.86
CA GLY A 163 -11.67 7.51 -2.88
C GLY A 163 -12.09 6.07 -2.76
N LEU A 164 -13.38 5.90 -2.52
CA LEU A 164 -14.08 4.64 -2.46
C LEU A 164 -14.99 4.53 -3.67
N VAL A 165 -14.76 3.52 -4.49
CA VAL A 165 -15.56 3.21 -5.69
C VAL A 165 -16.56 2.13 -5.33
N PRO A 166 -17.88 2.42 -5.34
CA PRO A 166 -18.89 1.42 -5.06
C PRO A 166 -18.95 0.37 -6.16
N LEU A 167 -19.20 -0.86 -5.74
CA LEU A 167 -19.25 -2.04 -6.60
C LEU A 167 -20.65 -2.66 -6.58
N ASN A 168 -21.07 -3.20 -7.72
CA ASN A 168 -22.28 -4.04 -7.78
C ASN A 168 -22.02 -5.48 -7.27
N GLY A 169 -22.99 -6.36 -7.33
CA GLY A 169 -22.89 -7.75 -6.87
C GLY A 169 -21.84 -8.59 -7.61
N ASP A 170 -21.42 -8.18 -8.82
CA ASP A 170 -20.38 -8.83 -9.63
C ASP A 170 -19.00 -8.17 -9.47
N PHE A 171 -18.86 -7.29 -8.49
CA PHE A 171 -17.64 -6.48 -8.21
C PHE A 171 -17.24 -5.57 -9.37
N VAL A 172 -18.22 -5.05 -10.11
CA VAL A 172 -18.02 -4.07 -11.16
C VAL A 172 -18.29 -2.66 -10.62
N PRO A 173 -17.41 -1.68 -10.88
CA PRO A 173 -17.63 -0.29 -10.49
C PRO A 173 -18.96 0.29 -10.97
N ILE A 174 -19.66 0.96 -10.08
CA ILE A 174 -20.97 1.56 -10.39
C ILE A 174 -20.76 2.92 -11.05
N GLN A 175 -21.44 3.13 -12.17
CA GLN A 175 -21.45 4.39 -12.90
C GLN A 175 -22.82 5.07 -12.83
N LYS A 176 -22.83 6.39 -12.81
CA LYS A 176 -24.04 7.23 -12.95
C LYS A 176 -23.82 8.23 -14.08
N ALA A 177 -24.73 8.24 -15.04
CA ALA A 177 -24.64 9.08 -16.25
C ALA A 177 -23.29 8.95 -16.98
N GLY A 178 -22.75 7.73 -17.08
CA GLY A 178 -21.48 7.42 -17.76
C GLY A 178 -20.21 7.81 -16.99
N LYS A 179 -20.32 8.20 -15.71
CA LYS A 179 -19.18 8.51 -14.84
C LYS A 179 -19.15 7.55 -13.66
N THR A 180 -17.97 7.08 -13.32
CA THR A 180 -17.73 6.25 -12.15
C THR A 180 -17.99 7.05 -10.87
N ILE A 181 -18.76 6.47 -9.97
CA ILE A 181 -19.02 7.07 -8.65
C ILE A 181 -17.76 6.89 -7.80
N ILE A 182 -17.29 7.97 -7.18
CA ILE A 182 -16.18 7.96 -6.22
C ILE A 182 -16.64 8.75 -5.00
N TYR A 183 -16.63 8.10 -3.84
CA TYR A 183 -16.89 8.75 -2.56
C TYR A 183 -15.57 9.13 -1.88
N ALA A 184 -15.50 10.27 -1.24
CA ALA A 184 -14.42 10.58 -0.33
C ALA A 184 -14.50 9.69 0.92
N LEU A 185 -13.38 9.51 1.63
CA LEU A 185 -13.37 8.64 2.82
C LEU A 185 -14.28 9.17 3.94
N ASP A 186 -14.42 10.48 4.06
CA ASP A 186 -15.27 11.17 5.03
C ASP A 186 -16.77 11.20 4.67
N GLU A 187 -17.13 10.78 3.46
CA GLU A 187 -18.53 10.54 3.08
C GLU A 187 -19.07 9.22 3.63
N THR A 188 -18.22 8.40 4.24
CA THR A 188 -18.63 7.16 4.90
C THR A 188 -18.80 7.36 6.39
N GLU A 189 -19.74 6.63 6.98
CA GLU A 189 -20.05 6.72 8.40
C GLU A 189 -19.09 5.89 9.28
N ASP A 190 -18.40 4.90 8.68
CA ASP A 190 -17.70 3.85 9.40
C ASP A 190 -16.26 3.55 8.91
N PHE A 191 -15.75 4.23 7.87
CA PHE A 191 -14.40 3.97 7.35
C PHE A 191 -13.32 4.00 8.44
N TYR A 192 -13.22 5.10 9.18
CA TYR A 192 -12.20 5.28 10.20
C TYR A 192 -12.40 4.39 11.44
N THR A 193 -13.64 3.97 11.70
CA THR A 193 -13.92 3.00 12.77
C THR A 193 -13.47 1.60 12.38
N GLN A 194 -13.64 1.23 11.11
CA GLN A 194 -13.27 -0.08 10.58
C GLN A 194 -11.78 -0.20 10.33
N VAL A 195 -11.19 0.80 9.65
CA VAL A 195 -9.79 0.77 9.19
C VAL A 195 -8.82 1.20 10.29
N GLY A 196 -9.27 2.02 11.25
CA GLY A 196 -8.43 2.60 12.28
C GLY A 196 -7.80 3.93 11.85
N LYS A 197 -6.99 4.49 12.78
CA LYS A 197 -6.30 5.78 12.61
C LYS A 197 -4.83 5.69 13.03
N ASN A 198 -4.22 4.50 12.92
CA ASN A 198 -2.83 4.28 13.33
C ASN A 198 -1.84 4.94 12.36
N THR A 199 -2.25 5.07 11.11
CA THR A 199 -1.46 5.74 10.06
C THR A 199 -2.30 6.82 9.37
N ASN A 200 -1.62 7.82 8.81
CA ASN A 200 -2.22 8.78 7.89
C ASN A 200 -2.08 8.35 6.42
N TYR A 201 -1.36 7.26 6.15
CA TYR A 201 -1.12 6.73 4.80
C TYR A 201 -2.28 5.83 4.35
N LEU A 202 -3.49 6.41 4.35
CA LEU A 202 -4.76 5.73 4.08
C LEU A 202 -5.07 5.67 2.57
N ILE A 203 -4.12 5.28 1.74
CA ILE A 203 -4.27 5.34 0.27
C ILE A 203 -4.79 4.03 -0.36
N HIS A 204 -4.53 2.89 0.27
CA HIS A 204 -4.96 1.56 -0.17
C HIS A 204 -4.82 0.56 0.97
N PRO A 205 -5.62 -0.54 1.04
CA PRO A 205 -5.46 -1.56 2.08
C PRO A 205 -4.04 -2.13 2.19
N GLU A 206 -3.34 -2.28 1.06
CA GLU A 206 -1.94 -2.72 1.02
C GLU A 206 -1.04 -1.80 1.82
N GLU A 207 -1.10 -0.50 1.57
CA GLU A 207 -0.27 0.52 2.23
C GLU A 207 -0.63 0.71 3.71
N ILE A 208 -1.94 0.72 4.00
CA ILE A 208 -2.44 0.81 5.38
C ILE A 208 -1.88 -0.34 6.21
N MET A 209 -1.91 -1.56 5.68
CA MET A 209 -1.42 -2.73 6.40
C MET A 209 0.10 -2.82 6.41
N ALA A 210 0.80 -2.32 5.40
CA ALA A 210 2.26 -2.22 5.41
C ALA A 210 2.75 -1.29 6.54
N ASP A 211 2.12 -0.11 6.71
CA ASP A 211 2.41 0.77 7.83
C ASP A 211 2.11 0.11 9.18
N ASN A 212 0.92 -0.49 9.33
CA ASN A 212 0.57 -1.18 10.58
C ASN A 212 1.54 -2.33 10.90
N PHE A 213 1.97 -3.09 9.89
CA PHE A 213 2.98 -4.13 10.07
C PHE A 213 4.33 -3.53 10.51
N ALA A 214 4.77 -2.46 9.88
CA ALA A 214 6.01 -1.79 10.26
C ALA A 214 5.97 -1.29 11.72
N PHE A 215 4.86 -0.70 12.18
CA PHE A 215 4.67 -0.27 13.58
C PHE A 215 4.77 -1.42 14.57
N THR A 216 4.41 -2.65 14.21
CA THR A 216 4.53 -3.80 15.13
C THR A 216 5.96 -4.28 15.30
N LEU A 217 6.88 -3.90 14.41
CA LEU A 217 8.26 -4.38 14.36
C LEU A 217 9.31 -3.30 14.73
N THR A 218 8.89 -2.04 14.80
CA THR A 218 9.80 -0.91 15.04
C THR A 218 9.52 -0.20 16.34
#